data_015b542c12f2638157ff017e215ed280
#
_entry.id   015b542c12f2638157ff017e215ed280
#
_cell.length_a   1.000
_cell.length_b   1.000
_cell.length_c   1.000
_cell.angle_alpha   90.00
_cell.angle_beta   90.00
_cell.angle_gamma   90.00
#
_symmetry.space_group_name_H-M   'P 1'
#
loop_
_entity.id
_entity.type
_entity.pdbx_description
1 polymer ?
#
loop_
_entity_poly.entity_id
_entity_poly.type
_entity_poly.pdbx_seq_one_letter_code
_entity_poly.pdbx_strand_id
1 'polypeptide(L)'
;MPKIQIYQTSNRESPFTIWLDYLNDINAKARILQRIDRIALGNLGDCEPVGEGVHELRIAYGPGYRIYFGNDGKQLVILLCGGTKRQQGKDIKKAKEYWEDYKARIK
;
A
#
# COMPACT_ATOMS: atom_id res chain seq x y z
N MET A 1 8.40 16.43 1.93
CA MET A 1 7.42 15.43 2.36
C MET A 1 6.84 14.72 1.15
N PRO A 2 6.74 13.40 1.17
CA PRO A 2 6.26 12.68 -0.02
C PRO A 2 4.78 12.91 -0.28
N LYS A 3 4.43 12.90 -1.55
CA LYS A 3 3.02 12.86 -1.97
C LYS A 3 2.56 11.43 -1.98
N ILE A 4 1.29 11.20 -1.64
CA ILE A 4 0.66 9.90 -1.68
C ILE A 4 -0.23 9.82 -2.90
N GLN A 5 -0.03 8.81 -3.71
CA GLN A 5 -0.86 8.54 -4.87
C GLN A 5 -1.36 7.12 -4.79
N ILE A 6 -2.56 6.87 -5.30
CA ILE A 6 -3.15 5.52 -5.29
C ILE A 6 -3.05 4.95 -6.70
N TYR A 7 -2.47 3.75 -6.80
CA TYR A 7 -2.33 3.04 -8.06
C TYR A 7 -3.72 2.67 -8.61
N GLN A 8 -3.89 2.84 -9.92
CA GLN A 8 -5.08 2.40 -10.63
C GLN A 8 -4.66 1.50 -11.78
N THR A 9 -5.45 0.44 -11.99
CA THR A 9 -5.26 -0.45 -13.14
C THR A 9 -5.66 0.27 -14.43
N SER A 10 -5.45 -0.38 -15.58
CA SER A 10 -5.86 0.17 -16.88
C SER A 10 -7.37 0.40 -16.95
N ASN A 11 -8.15 -0.35 -16.16
CA ASN A 11 -9.60 -0.19 -16.05
C ASN A 11 -10.02 0.88 -15.05
N ARG A 12 -9.06 1.64 -14.53
CA ARG A 12 -9.27 2.70 -13.53
C ARG A 12 -9.82 2.19 -12.20
N GLU A 13 -9.53 0.94 -11.87
CA GLU A 13 -9.85 0.38 -10.56
C GLU A 13 -8.66 0.54 -9.64
N SER A 14 -8.92 0.89 -8.38
CA SER A 14 -7.88 1.01 -7.37
C SER A 14 -7.97 -0.17 -6.42
N PRO A 15 -7.04 -1.14 -6.51
CA PRO A 15 -7.06 -2.29 -5.59
C PRO A 15 -7.00 -1.87 -4.13
N PHE A 16 -6.19 -0.88 -3.80
CA PHE A 16 -6.10 -0.39 -2.43
C PHE A 16 -7.43 0.19 -1.94
N THR A 17 -8.05 1.05 -2.73
CA THR A 17 -9.31 1.69 -2.35
C THR A 17 -10.42 0.67 -2.19
N ILE A 18 -10.52 -0.28 -3.11
CA ILE A 18 -11.52 -1.35 -3.04
C ILE A 18 -11.33 -2.14 -1.76
N TRP A 19 -10.10 -2.55 -1.47
CA TRP A 19 -9.80 -3.29 -0.24
C TRP A 19 -10.20 -2.51 1.01
N LEU A 20 -9.82 -1.23 1.07
CA LEU A 20 -10.11 -0.38 2.22
C LEU A 20 -11.61 -0.21 2.43
N ASP A 21 -12.35 0.00 1.35
CA ASP A 21 -13.80 0.21 1.41
C ASP A 21 -14.54 -1.04 1.90
N TYR A 22 -14.00 -2.23 1.64
CA TYR A 22 -14.62 -3.48 2.07
C TYR A 22 -14.30 -3.87 3.51
N LEU A 23 -13.42 -3.15 4.17
CA LEU A 23 -13.14 -3.43 5.59
C LEU A 23 -14.34 -3.00 6.43
N ASN A 24 -14.82 -3.92 7.25
CA ASN A 24 -15.97 -3.63 8.14
C ASN A 24 -15.56 -2.98 9.46
N ASP A 25 -14.30 -3.10 9.82
CA ASP A 25 -13.79 -2.58 11.10
C ASP A 25 -13.40 -1.11 10.94
N ILE A 26 -14.21 -0.24 11.51
CA ILE A 26 -14.00 1.21 11.44
C ILE A 26 -12.70 1.61 12.13
N ASN A 27 -12.34 0.92 13.22
CA ASN A 27 -11.10 1.22 13.93
C ASN A 27 -9.89 0.80 13.10
N ALA A 28 -10.00 -0.29 12.35
CA ALA A 28 -8.94 -0.71 11.43
C ALA A 28 -8.73 0.34 10.35
N LYS A 29 -9.82 0.83 9.74
CA LYS A 29 -9.72 1.87 8.72
C LYS A 29 -9.04 3.12 9.27
N ALA A 30 -9.40 3.54 10.47
CA ALA A 30 -8.81 4.72 11.09
C ALA A 30 -7.30 4.55 11.30
N ARG A 31 -6.87 3.38 11.76
CA ARG A 31 -5.45 3.10 11.97
C ARG A 31 -4.67 3.06 10.66
N ILE A 32 -5.27 2.49 9.62
CA ILE A 32 -4.67 2.45 8.28
C ILE A 32 -4.46 3.86 7.76
N LEU A 33 -5.50 4.70 7.83
CA LEU A 33 -5.42 6.08 7.36
C LEU A 33 -4.40 6.90 8.14
N GLN A 34 -4.31 6.69 9.44
CA GLN A 34 -3.30 7.34 10.29
C GLN A 34 -1.88 6.99 9.84
N ARG A 35 -1.63 5.73 9.52
CA ARG A 35 -0.31 5.30 9.08
C ARG A 35 0.05 5.91 7.73
N ILE A 36 -0.92 6.04 6.84
CA ILE A 36 -0.72 6.69 5.55
C ILE A 36 -0.40 8.17 5.75
N ASP A 37 -1.12 8.84 6.65
CA ASP A 37 -0.84 10.24 6.97
C ASP A 37 0.58 10.42 7.49
N ARG A 38 1.08 9.48 8.29
CA ARG A 38 2.46 9.53 8.79
C ARG A 38 3.47 9.38 7.67
N ILE A 39 3.18 8.55 6.67
CA ILE A 39 4.05 8.42 5.50
C ILE A 39 4.13 9.77 4.78
N ALA A 40 3.01 10.44 4.63
CA ALA A 40 2.96 11.77 4.00
C ALA A 40 3.80 12.79 4.75
N LEU A 41 4.00 12.58 6.06
CA LEU A 41 4.86 13.42 6.88
C LEU A 41 6.32 12.96 6.90
N GLY A 42 6.64 11.90 6.16
CA GLY A 42 7.98 11.37 6.09
C GLY A 42 8.31 10.30 7.12
N ASN A 43 7.33 9.84 7.88
CA ASN A 43 7.51 8.84 8.94
C ASN A 43 6.95 7.50 8.49
N LEU A 44 7.82 6.56 8.11
CA LEU A 44 7.39 5.26 7.61
C LEU A 44 6.90 4.30 8.70
N GLY A 45 7.45 4.41 9.91
CA GLY A 45 7.09 3.49 11.00
C GLY A 45 7.52 2.06 10.70
N ASP A 46 6.69 1.08 11.08
CA ASP A 46 6.97 -0.35 10.89
C ASP A 46 6.80 -0.74 9.42
N CYS A 47 7.89 -0.71 8.69
CA CYS A 47 7.92 -0.88 7.25
C CYS A 47 9.16 -1.65 6.83
N GLU A 48 9.02 -2.57 5.86
CA GLU A 48 10.14 -3.35 5.33
C GLU A 48 10.04 -3.49 3.83
N PRO A 49 11.20 -3.53 3.13
CA PRO A 49 11.17 -3.89 1.72
C PRO A 49 10.84 -5.37 1.54
N VAL A 50 10.05 -5.68 0.52
CA VAL A 50 9.70 -7.06 0.19
C VAL A 50 10.24 -7.48 -1.18
N GLY A 51 11.09 -6.65 -1.77
CA GLY A 51 11.75 -6.92 -3.05
C GLY A 51 11.12 -6.16 -4.21
N GLU A 52 11.89 -6.02 -5.27
CA GLU A 52 11.47 -5.44 -6.54
C GLU A 52 10.91 -4.01 -6.41
N GLY A 53 11.34 -3.29 -5.39
CA GLY A 53 10.92 -1.90 -5.19
C GLY A 53 9.62 -1.74 -4.41
N VAL A 54 9.03 -2.83 -3.95
CA VAL A 54 7.81 -2.81 -3.15
C VAL A 54 8.17 -2.86 -1.66
N HIS A 55 7.42 -2.11 -0.87
CA HIS A 55 7.55 -2.05 0.59
C HIS A 55 6.26 -2.48 1.25
N GLU A 56 6.38 -3.06 2.42
CA GLU A 56 5.25 -3.52 3.23
C GLU A 56 5.17 -2.68 4.49
N LEU A 57 4.03 -2.04 4.68
CA LEU A 57 3.72 -1.29 5.89
C LEU A 57 2.86 -2.17 6.78
N ARG A 58 3.30 -2.42 8.02
CA ARG A 58 2.60 -3.32 8.94
C ARG A 58 1.83 -2.56 10.00
N ILE A 59 0.61 -3.01 10.26
CA ILE A 59 -0.27 -2.42 11.27
C ILE A 59 -0.68 -3.54 12.22
N ALA A 60 -0.16 -3.49 13.46
CA ALA A 60 -0.38 -4.52 14.48
C ALA A 60 -1.73 -4.29 15.17
N TYR A 61 -2.80 -4.61 14.46
CA TYR A 61 -4.16 -4.48 14.96
C TYR A 61 -5.02 -5.56 14.33
N GLY A 62 -5.89 -6.20 15.11
CA GLY A 62 -6.76 -7.27 14.63
C GLY A 62 -5.97 -8.39 13.98
N PRO A 63 -6.34 -8.79 12.76
CA PRO A 63 -5.66 -9.90 12.06
C PRO A 63 -4.26 -9.54 11.54
N GLY A 64 -3.79 -8.32 11.79
CA GLY A 64 -2.53 -7.82 11.26
C GLY A 64 -2.70 -7.32 9.83
N TYR A 65 -2.91 -6.00 9.67
CA TYR A 65 -3.10 -5.42 8.34
C TYR A 65 -1.77 -5.04 7.71
N ARG A 66 -1.74 -5.10 6.38
CA ARG A 66 -0.56 -4.79 5.58
C ARG A 66 -0.96 -3.88 4.44
N ILE A 67 -0.14 -2.88 4.18
CA ILE A 67 -0.31 -2.00 3.03
C ILE A 67 0.96 -2.09 2.21
N TYR A 68 0.83 -2.31 0.90
CA TYR A 68 1.96 -2.43 0.00
C TYR A 68 2.06 -1.18 -0.85
N PHE A 69 3.28 -0.65 -0.96
CA PHE A 69 3.49 0.58 -1.71
C PHE A 69 4.84 0.55 -2.43
N GLY A 70 4.95 1.35 -3.49
CA GLY A 70 6.21 1.60 -4.17
C GLY A 70 6.61 3.05 -3.98
N ASN A 71 7.91 3.31 -4.06
CA ASN A 71 8.45 4.66 -4.03
C ASN A 71 8.89 5.04 -5.42
N ASP A 72 8.29 6.12 -5.97
CA ASP A 72 8.72 6.68 -7.23
C ASP A 72 9.55 7.92 -6.90
N GLY A 73 10.86 7.69 -6.72
CA GLY A 73 11.75 8.71 -6.21
C GLY A 73 11.53 8.95 -4.73
N LYS A 74 12.00 10.08 -4.22
CA LYS A 74 11.92 10.40 -2.79
C LYS A 74 10.61 11.07 -2.40
N GLN A 75 9.87 11.56 -3.38
CA GLN A 75 8.75 12.45 -3.13
C GLN A 75 7.39 11.86 -3.47
N LEU A 76 7.34 10.63 -3.97
CA LEU A 76 6.10 10.04 -4.41
C LEU A 76 5.96 8.60 -3.93
N VAL A 77 4.91 8.34 -3.16
CA VAL A 77 4.58 7.01 -2.64
C VAL A 77 3.31 6.55 -3.34
N ILE A 78 3.36 5.35 -3.93
CA ILE A 78 2.24 4.79 -4.69
C ILE A 78 1.65 3.64 -3.89
N LEU A 79 0.42 3.80 -3.40
CA LEU A 79 -0.28 2.76 -2.66
C LEU A 79 -0.82 1.73 -3.66
N LEU A 80 -0.39 0.49 -3.53
CA LEU A 80 -0.66 -0.57 -4.50
C LEU A 80 -1.86 -1.44 -4.11
N CYS A 81 -1.84 -1.98 -2.91
CA CYS A 81 -2.91 -2.82 -2.40
C CYS A 81 -2.75 -3.03 -0.90
N GLY A 82 -3.71 -3.71 -0.30
CA GLY A 82 -3.67 -4.04 1.11
C GLY A 82 -4.18 -5.45 1.35
N GLY A 83 -3.99 -5.93 2.56
CA GLY A 83 -4.43 -7.26 2.95
C GLY A 83 -4.13 -7.53 4.41
N THR A 84 -4.25 -8.80 4.79
CA THR A 84 -3.97 -9.25 6.15
C THR A 84 -2.69 -10.09 6.17
N LYS A 85 -2.15 -10.29 7.36
CA LYS A 85 -0.97 -11.14 7.55
C LYS A 85 -1.15 -12.53 6.94
N ARG A 86 -2.35 -13.07 7.04
CA ARG A 86 -2.67 -14.42 6.54
C ARG A 86 -2.48 -14.55 5.03
N GLN A 87 -2.72 -13.48 4.28
CA GLN A 87 -2.64 -13.49 2.81
C GLN A 87 -1.37 -12.82 2.28
N GLN A 88 -0.40 -12.62 3.13
CA GLN A 88 0.81 -11.86 2.82
C GLN A 88 1.52 -12.29 1.54
N GLY A 89 1.75 -13.58 1.36
CA GLY A 89 2.47 -14.06 0.17
C GLY A 89 1.75 -13.73 -1.13
N LYS A 90 0.45 -13.97 -1.16
CA LYS A 90 -0.39 -13.67 -2.32
C LYS A 90 -0.43 -12.17 -2.60
N ASP A 91 -0.55 -11.36 -1.56
CA ASP A 91 -0.65 -9.92 -1.70
C ASP A 91 0.66 -9.30 -2.14
N ILE A 92 1.80 -9.81 -1.66
CA ILE A 92 3.11 -9.33 -2.11
C ILE A 92 3.28 -9.57 -3.61
N LYS A 93 2.88 -10.74 -4.07
CA LYS A 93 2.95 -11.05 -5.50
C LYS A 93 2.12 -10.08 -6.33
N LYS A 94 0.90 -9.82 -5.90
CA LYS A 94 0.02 -8.86 -6.55
C LYS A 94 0.61 -7.45 -6.55
N ALA A 95 1.16 -7.04 -5.41
CA ALA A 95 1.75 -5.72 -5.29
C ALA A 95 2.89 -5.53 -6.28
N LYS A 96 3.73 -6.55 -6.45
CA LYS A 96 4.83 -6.49 -7.40
C LYS A 96 4.34 -6.38 -8.85
N GLU A 97 3.27 -7.09 -9.19
CA GLU A 97 2.65 -6.98 -10.51
C GLU A 97 2.12 -5.57 -10.75
N TYR A 98 1.43 -5.00 -9.77
CA TYR A 98 0.90 -3.64 -9.86
C TYR A 98 2.02 -2.62 -10.00
N TRP A 99 3.11 -2.80 -9.25
CA TRP A 99 4.25 -1.90 -9.30
C TRP A 99 4.91 -1.90 -10.67
N GLU A 100 5.07 -3.09 -11.28
CA GLU A 100 5.62 -3.21 -12.63
C GLU A 100 4.71 -2.54 -13.66
N ASP A 101 3.40 -2.73 -13.53
CA ASP A 101 2.44 -2.08 -14.41
C ASP A 101 2.51 -0.55 -14.29
N TYR A 102 2.59 -0.04 -13.06
CA TYR A 102 2.72 1.39 -12.82
C TYR A 102 3.98 1.94 -13.51
N LYS A 103 5.11 1.31 -13.28
CA LYS A 103 6.38 1.77 -13.86
C LYS A 103 6.36 1.74 -15.38
N ALA A 104 5.72 0.74 -15.96
CA ALA A 104 5.65 0.61 -17.41
C ALA A 104 4.81 1.73 -18.04
N ARG A 105 3.78 2.20 -17.34
CA ARG A 105 2.86 3.21 -17.87
C ARG A 105 3.36 4.64 -17.74
N ILE A 106 4.28 4.91 -16.82
CA ILE A 106 4.79 6.26 -16.61
C ILE A 106 5.99 6.62 -17.50
N LYS A 107 6.46 5.69 -18.30
CA LYS A 107 7.59 5.94 -19.20
C LYS A 107 7.16 6.71 -20.44
#